data_2424ae887bc4b18e5358a3748840db9e
#
_entry.id   2424ae887bc4b18e5358a3748840db9e
#
_cell.length_a   1.000
_cell.length_b   1.000
_cell.length_c   1.000
_cell.angle_alpha   90.00
_cell.angle_beta   90.00
_cell.angle_gamma   90.00
#
_symmetry.space_group_name_H-M   'P 1'
#
loop_
_entity.id
_entity.type
_entity.pdbx_description
1 polymer ?
#
loop_
_entity_poly.entity_id
_entity_poly.type
_entity_poly.pdbx_seq_one_letter_code
_entity_poly.pdbx_strand_id
1 'polypeptide(L)'
;MNIKMDYTVIPGVSTNCYLLINKDTDEAVIIDPAGNEPQISALIEKNKCHPCAILITHGHYDHIGAARQLAVKYGIKVYAGEHEKELLADAYKNLSAHMGAKITLEADVWIKDKQHINPAGIDIEVIHTPGHTSGGVSYYVKDASVLFSGDTLFAESVGRTDFATGSFSDIVSSIKDKLFLLPDDTVVFPGHGDSTSIAHEKKYNPYCQ
;
A
#
# COMPACT_ATOMS: atom_id res chain seq x y z
N MET A 1 -4.70 -13.86 17.03
CA MET A 1 -5.29 -12.53 16.72
C MET A 1 -6.37 -12.70 15.67
N ASN A 2 -7.52 -12.06 15.85
CA ASN A 2 -8.62 -12.10 14.88
C ASN A 2 -8.53 -10.88 13.95
N ILE A 3 -7.99 -11.08 12.74
CA ILE A 3 -7.78 -10.02 11.76
C ILE A 3 -8.88 -10.11 10.68
N LYS A 4 -9.53 -8.99 10.40
CA LYS A 4 -10.47 -8.81 9.29
C LYS A 4 -9.90 -7.81 8.30
N MET A 5 -10.06 -8.07 7.02
CA MET A 5 -9.80 -7.12 5.94
C MET A 5 -11.11 -6.73 5.26
N ASP A 6 -11.29 -5.45 4.97
CA ASP A 6 -12.33 -4.91 4.08
C ASP A 6 -11.67 -3.85 3.18
N TYR A 7 -12.27 -3.49 2.07
CA TYR A 7 -11.70 -2.52 1.14
C TYR A 7 -12.77 -1.77 0.37
N THR A 8 -12.35 -0.69 -0.28
CA THR A 8 -13.16 0.03 -1.25
C THR A 8 -12.31 0.47 -2.43
N VAL A 9 -12.87 0.41 -3.63
CA VAL A 9 -12.22 0.93 -4.83
C VAL A 9 -12.56 2.40 -4.97
N ILE A 10 -11.55 3.26 -5.11
CA ILE A 10 -11.73 4.70 -5.21
C ILE A 10 -12.04 5.09 -6.66
N PRO A 11 -13.22 5.67 -6.92
CA PRO A 11 -13.62 6.07 -8.27
C PRO A 11 -12.66 7.09 -8.90
N GLY A 12 -12.46 6.98 -10.21
CA GLY A 12 -11.62 7.89 -10.98
C GLY A 12 -10.15 7.49 -11.04
N VAL A 13 -9.63 6.85 -10.00
CA VAL A 13 -8.26 6.31 -9.96
C VAL A 13 -8.22 4.78 -9.93
N SER A 14 -9.34 4.15 -9.58
CA SER A 14 -9.49 2.67 -9.48
C SER A 14 -8.52 2.02 -8.49
N THR A 15 -8.04 2.76 -7.49
CA THR A 15 -7.15 2.26 -6.46
C THR A 15 -7.92 1.58 -5.35
N ASN A 16 -7.41 0.45 -4.89
CA ASN A 16 -7.91 -0.27 -3.74
C ASN A 16 -7.42 0.38 -2.44
N CYS A 17 -8.32 0.99 -1.68
CA CYS A 17 -8.04 1.44 -0.32
C CYS A 17 -8.46 0.36 0.66
N TYR A 18 -7.54 -0.17 1.45
CA TYR A 18 -7.79 -1.27 2.38
C TYR A 18 -7.94 -0.81 3.82
N LEU A 19 -8.77 -1.53 4.57
CA LEU A 19 -8.83 -1.51 6.03
C LEU A 19 -8.38 -2.86 6.58
N LEU A 20 -7.33 -2.86 7.36
CA LEU A 20 -6.86 -4.02 8.13
C LEU A 20 -7.28 -3.83 9.58
N ILE A 21 -8.17 -4.69 10.09
CA ILE A 21 -8.89 -4.49 11.35
C ILE A 21 -8.53 -5.59 12.34
N ASN A 22 -8.06 -5.21 13.51
CA ASN A 22 -7.95 -6.10 14.66
C ASN A 22 -9.32 -6.22 15.34
N LYS A 23 -9.98 -7.37 15.20
CA LYS A 23 -11.32 -7.61 15.77
C LYS A 23 -11.32 -7.82 17.27
N ASP A 24 -10.17 -7.96 17.90
CA ASP A 24 -10.07 -8.06 19.35
C ASP A 24 -10.11 -6.67 20.02
N THR A 25 -9.73 -5.59 19.28
CA THR A 25 -9.71 -4.20 19.78
C THR A 25 -10.59 -3.24 18.98
N ASP A 26 -11.06 -3.65 17.80
CA ASP A 26 -11.70 -2.83 16.76
C ASP A 26 -10.81 -1.66 16.25
N GLU A 27 -9.51 -1.67 16.55
CA GLU A 27 -8.56 -0.77 15.91
C GLU A 27 -8.25 -1.18 14.48
N ALA A 28 -7.97 -0.20 13.61
CA ALA A 28 -7.74 -0.45 12.20
C ALA A 28 -6.58 0.36 11.63
N VAL A 29 -5.98 -0.20 10.58
CA VAL A 29 -4.98 0.45 9.74
C VAL A 29 -5.60 0.74 8.38
N ILE A 30 -5.42 1.96 7.88
CA ILE A 30 -5.82 2.34 6.53
C ILE A 30 -4.60 2.20 5.62
N ILE A 31 -4.74 1.53 4.46
CA ILE A 31 -3.65 1.37 3.49
C ILE A 31 -4.08 2.04 2.19
N ASP A 32 -3.23 2.91 1.65
CA ASP A 32 -3.39 3.65 0.40
C ASP A 32 -4.75 4.37 0.26
N PRO A 33 -5.03 5.38 1.10
CA PRO A 33 -6.24 6.18 1.00
C PRO A 33 -6.17 7.14 -0.19
N ALA A 34 -6.44 6.62 -1.37
CA ALA A 34 -6.23 7.22 -2.69
C ALA A 34 -7.03 8.52 -2.94
N GLY A 35 -8.18 8.68 -2.31
CA GLY A 35 -9.07 9.83 -2.48
C GLY A 35 -10.43 9.57 -1.87
N ASN A 36 -11.40 10.47 -2.15
CA ASN A 36 -12.79 10.31 -1.71
C ASN A 36 -12.91 9.98 -0.21
N GLU A 37 -12.38 10.86 0.64
CA GLU A 37 -12.40 10.70 2.11
C GLU A 37 -13.78 10.27 2.66
N PRO A 38 -14.94 10.82 2.19
CA PRO A 38 -16.24 10.38 2.68
C PRO A 38 -16.54 8.90 2.45
N GLN A 39 -16.08 8.32 1.31
CA GLN A 39 -16.28 6.91 1.01
C GLN A 39 -15.44 6.02 1.96
N ILE A 40 -14.20 6.43 2.24
CA ILE A 40 -13.33 5.71 3.19
C ILE A 40 -13.90 5.81 4.61
N SER A 41 -14.39 6.98 5.01
CA SER A 41 -15.07 7.16 6.30
C SER A 41 -16.31 6.30 6.43
N ALA A 42 -17.12 6.19 5.38
CA ALA A 42 -18.29 5.29 5.38
C ALA A 42 -17.89 3.81 5.52
N LEU A 43 -16.74 3.40 4.93
CA LEU A 43 -16.21 2.05 5.11
C LEU A 43 -15.77 1.80 6.56
N ILE A 44 -15.12 2.79 7.20
CA ILE A 44 -14.73 2.74 8.62
C ILE A 44 -15.97 2.60 9.51
N GLU A 45 -16.99 3.44 9.29
CA GLU A 45 -18.24 3.41 10.04
C GLU A 45 -19.00 2.08 9.86
N LYS A 46 -19.09 1.57 8.63
CA LYS A 46 -19.67 0.26 8.30
C LYS A 46 -19.01 -0.85 9.12
N ASN A 47 -17.70 -0.80 9.28
CA ASN A 47 -16.94 -1.79 10.03
C ASN A 47 -16.91 -1.54 11.54
N LYS A 48 -17.40 -0.39 12.02
CA LYS A 48 -17.39 0.02 13.42
C LYS A 48 -15.98 -0.05 14.04
N CYS A 49 -14.99 0.36 13.28
CA CYS A 49 -13.58 0.31 13.69
C CYS A 49 -13.01 1.72 13.93
N HIS A 50 -11.86 1.75 14.62
CA HIS A 50 -11.17 2.98 15.01
C HIS A 50 -9.81 3.02 14.30
N PRO A 51 -9.63 3.87 13.26
CA PRO A 51 -8.33 4.01 12.61
C PRO A 51 -7.27 4.52 13.58
N CYS A 52 -6.07 3.91 13.56
CA CYS A 52 -4.93 4.29 14.39
C CYS A 52 -3.67 4.63 13.59
N ALA A 53 -3.63 4.25 12.30
CA ALA A 53 -2.53 4.56 11.40
C ALA A 53 -2.97 4.56 9.94
N ILE A 54 -2.21 5.30 9.11
CA ILE A 54 -2.27 5.22 7.65
C ILE A 54 -0.92 4.70 7.16
N LEU A 55 -0.93 3.66 6.32
CA LEU A 55 0.25 3.14 5.65
C LEU A 55 0.17 3.47 4.16
N ILE A 56 1.25 4.02 3.62
CA ILE A 56 1.39 4.35 2.20
C ILE A 56 2.38 3.38 1.58
N THR A 57 1.96 2.65 0.54
CA THR A 57 2.85 1.74 -0.18
C THR A 57 3.85 2.50 -1.04
N HIS A 58 3.40 3.53 -1.73
CA HIS A 58 4.24 4.43 -2.51
C HIS A 58 3.58 5.80 -2.72
N GLY A 59 4.34 6.76 -3.21
CA GLY A 59 3.95 8.17 -3.18
C GLY A 59 3.17 8.69 -4.38
N HIS A 60 2.69 7.89 -5.33
CA HIS A 60 1.87 8.40 -6.42
C HIS A 60 0.54 8.96 -5.92
N TYR A 61 0.02 9.98 -6.63
CA TYR A 61 -1.14 10.77 -6.19
C TYR A 61 -2.39 9.93 -5.93
N ASP A 62 -2.56 8.87 -6.69
CA ASP A 62 -3.69 7.96 -6.63
C ASP A 62 -3.62 6.95 -5.47
N HIS A 63 -2.58 7.02 -4.62
CA HIS A 63 -2.47 6.29 -3.36
C HIS A 63 -2.55 7.20 -2.13
N ILE A 64 -2.35 8.52 -2.30
CA ILE A 64 -2.19 9.45 -1.17
C ILE A 64 -3.29 10.51 -1.05
N GLY A 65 -4.23 10.57 -2.00
CA GLY A 65 -5.14 11.71 -2.19
C GLY A 65 -6.00 12.09 -0.96
N ALA A 66 -6.39 11.13 -0.11
CA ALA A 66 -7.13 11.39 1.12
C ALA A 66 -6.28 11.25 2.39
N ALA A 67 -4.99 10.88 2.29
CA ALA A 67 -4.17 10.55 3.46
C ALA A 67 -4.10 11.69 4.48
N ARG A 68 -3.84 12.92 4.02
CA ARG A 68 -3.77 14.09 4.93
C ARG A 68 -5.11 14.41 5.58
N GLN A 69 -6.21 14.31 4.83
CA GLN A 69 -7.55 14.59 5.36
C GLN A 69 -7.94 13.59 6.45
N LEU A 70 -7.70 12.31 6.21
CA LEU A 70 -7.98 11.23 7.18
C LEU A 70 -7.05 11.32 8.40
N ALA A 71 -5.76 11.62 8.20
CA ALA A 71 -4.82 11.81 9.30
C ALA A 71 -5.28 12.90 10.27
N VAL A 72 -5.72 14.04 9.74
CA VAL A 72 -6.27 15.15 10.55
C VAL A 72 -7.59 14.77 11.21
N LYS A 73 -8.51 14.16 10.45
CA LYS A 73 -9.86 13.79 10.94
C LYS A 73 -9.80 12.83 12.12
N TYR A 74 -8.92 11.82 12.06
CA TYR A 74 -8.83 10.80 13.10
C TYR A 74 -7.68 11.00 14.08
N GLY A 75 -6.85 12.04 13.89
CA GLY A 75 -5.70 12.31 14.77
C GLY A 75 -4.62 11.22 14.72
N ILE A 76 -4.39 10.63 13.54
CA ILE A 76 -3.52 9.47 13.34
C ILE A 76 -2.30 9.80 12.47
N LYS A 77 -1.25 8.98 12.59
CA LYS A 77 0.02 9.17 11.87
C LYS A 77 0.00 8.49 10.49
N VAL A 78 0.71 9.12 9.56
CA VAL A 78 1.01 8.59 8.24
C VAL A 78 2.40 7.98 8.24
N TYR A 79 2.51 6.74 7.77
CA TYR A 79 3.75 5.97 7.61
C TYR A 79 4.05 5.79 6.13
N ALA A 80 5.29 5.98 5.71
CA ALA A 80 5.76 5.73 4.35
C ALA A 80 7.21 5.26 4.32
N GLY A 81 7.62 4.57 3.27
CA GLY A 81 9.00 4.15 3.04
C GLY A 81 9.97 5.34 3.04
N GLU A 82 11.12 5.23 3.71
CA GLU A 82 12.07 6.34 3.85
C GLU A 82 12.61 6.88 2.51
N HIS A 83 12.61 6.05 1.47
CA HIS A 83 13.05 6.42 0.12
C HIS A 83 11.93 7.07 -0.72
N GLU A 84 10.69 7.15 -0.23
CA GLU A 84 9.57 7.86 -0.91
C GLU A 84 9.54 9.37 -0.63
N LYS A 85 10.40 9.88 0.25
CA LYS A 85 10.35 11.25 0.73
C LYS A 85 10.34 12.29 -0.38
N GLU A 86 11.20 12.15 -1.39
CA GLU A 86 11.28 13.09 -2.51
C GLU A 86 10.05 13.00 -3.41
N LEU A 87 9.55 11.78 -3.66
CA LEU A 87 8.36 11.57 -4.49
C LEU A 87 7.13 12.21 -3.83
N LEU A 88 6.92 11.96 -2.56
CA LEU A 88 5.80 12.50 -1.78
C LEU A 88 5.82 14.03 -1.69
N ALA A 89 6.99 14.64 -1.68
CA ALA A 89 7.16 16.09 -1.55
C ALA A 89 7.00 16.85 -2.88
N ASP A 90 7.01 16.16 -4.03
CA ASP A 90 7.02 16.80 -5.36
C ASP A 90 5.80 16.40 -6.18
N ALA A 91 4.89 17.35 -6.42
CA ALA A 91 3.65 17.13 -7.17
C ALA A 91 3.85 16.74 -8.64
N TYR A 92 5.01 17.01 -9.24
CA TYR A 92 5.33 16.54 -10.58
C TYR A 92 5.84 15.10 -10.56
N LYS A 93 6.71 14.77 -9.59
CA LYS A 93 7.22 13.42 -9.44
C LYS A 93 6.11 12.44 -9.07
N ASN A 94 5.21 12.82 -8.17
CA ASN A 94 4.08 12.00 -7.75
C ASN A 94 2.88 12.03 -8.72
N LEU A 95 3.04 12.70 -9.86
CA LEU A 95 2.10 12.80 -10.98
C LEU A 95 0.85 13.65 -10.71
N SER A 96 0.61 14.17 -9.49
CA SER A 96 -0.60 14.94 -9.19
C SER A 96 -0.70 16.23 -10.00
N ALA A 97 0.41 16.89 -10.31
CA ALA A 97 0.44 18.12 -11.14
C ALA A 97 -0.06 17.85 -12.56
N HIS A 98 0.19 16.68 -13.13
CA HIS A 98 -0.28 16.28 -14.47
C HIS A 98 -1.80 16.05 -14.49
N MET A 99 -2.41 15.77 -13.34
CA MET A 99 -3.85 15.59 -13.16
C MET A 99 -4.57 16.89 -12.76
N GLY A 100 -3.87 18.03 -12.83
CA GLY A 100 -4.44 19.34 -12.45
C GLY A 100 -4.54 19.57 -10.94
N ALA A 101 -3.99 18.69 -10.12
CA ALA A 101 -3.89 18.84 -8.67
C ALA A 101 -2.43 18.99 -8.26
N LYS A 102 -2.18 19.68 -7.13
CA LYS A 102 -0.82 19.80 -6.56
C LYS A 102 -0.86 19.18 -5.15
N ILE A 103 -0.89 17.86 -5.11
CA ILE A 103 -0.93 17.09 -3.86
C ILE A 103 0.51 16.82 -3.45
N THR A 104 0.85 17.12 -2.21
CA THR A 104 2.08 16.69 -1.56
C THR A 104 1.74 16.10 -0.20
N LEU A 105 2.54 15.16 0.26
CA LEU A 105 2.35 14.49 1.53
C LEU A 105 3.69 14.41 2.27
N GLU A 106 3.68 14.75 3.54
CA GLU A 106 4.77 14.48 4.46
C GLU A 106 4.33 13.37 5.42
N ALA A 107 5.09 12.29 5.46
CA ALA A 107 4.83 11.22 6.40
C ALA A 107 5.33 11.60 7.81
N ASP A 108 4.55 11.21 8.83
CA ASP A 108 4.92 11.42 10.23
C ASP A 108 5.97 10.41 10.70
N VAL A 109 6.03 9.24 10.04
CA VAL A 109 6.95 8.16 10.36
C VAL A 109 7.54 7.58 9.07
N TRP A 110 8.87 7.64 8.96
CA TRP A 110 9.62 7.02 7.88
C TRP A 110 10.04 5.62 8.28
N ILE A 111 9.65 4.62 7.49
CA ILE A 111 9.89 3.20 7.77
C ILE A 111 10.94 2.62 6.83
N LYS A 112 11.63 1.58 7.30
CA LYS A 112 12.78 0.95 6.63
C LYS A 112 12.46 -0.48 6.19
N ASP A 113 13.26 -0.98 5.25
CA ASP A 113 13.23 -2.39 4.86
C ASP A 113 13.42 -3.31 6.08
N LYS A 114 12.65 -4.39 6.12
CA LYS A 114 12.63 -5.39 7.21
C LYS A 114 12.26 -4.84 8.59
N GLN A 115 11.78 -3.61 8.66
CA GLN A 115 11.26 -3.08 9.91
C GLN A 115 9.91 -3.73 10.22
N HIS A 116 9.72 -4.11 11.48
CA HIS A 116 8.41 -4.48 12.01
C HIS A 116 7.75 -3.25 12.64
N ILE A 117 6.51 -3.00 12.27
CA ILE A 117 5.65 -1.98 12.87
C ILE A 117 4.42 -2.67 13.45
N ASN A 118 3.82 -2.08 14.48
CA ASN A 118 2.72 -2.72 15.20
C ASN A 118 1.51 -1.78 15.41
N PRO A 119 0.97 -1.16 14.34
CA PRO A 119 -0.26 -0.38 14.45
C PRO A 119 -1.45 -1.31 14.67
N ALA A 120 -2.44 -0.88 15.42
CA ALA A 120 -3.60 -1.68 15.80
C ALA A 120 -3.26 -3.00 16.53
N GLY A 121 -2.06 -3.12 17.11
CA GLY A 121 -1.56 -4.37 17.68
C GLY A 121 -1.24 -5.46 16.64
N ILE A 122 -1.25 -5.15 15.35
CA ILE A 122 -0.97 -6.09 14.26
C ILE A 122 0.52 -5.99 13.88
N ASP A 123 1.25 -7.10 13.94
CA ASP A 123 2.63 -7.15 13.48
C ASP A 123 2.70 -7.12 11.94
N ILE A 124 3.31 -6.09 11.40
CA ILE A 124 3.44 -5.84 9.96
C ILE A 124 4.92 -5.70 9.61
N GLU A 125 5.41 -6.63 8.80
CA GLU A 125 6.75 -6.53 8.22
C GLU A 125 6.72 -5.61 6.99
N VAL A 126 7.65 -4.65 6.95
CA VAL A 126 7.86 -3.74 5.82
C VAL A 126 8.90 -4.36 4.89
N ILE A 127 8.53 -4.56 3.63
CA ILE A 127 9.42 -5.08 2.59
C ILE A 127 9.64 -3.95 1.58
N HIS A 128 10.87 -3.44 1.46
CA HIS A 128 11.20 -2.47 0.42
C HIS A 128 11.17 -3.15 -0.95
N THR A 129 10.29 -2.68 -1.83
CA THR A 129 10.03 -3.25 -3.15
C THR A 129 10.19 -2.19 -4.24
N PRO A 130 11.42 -1.73 -4.51
CA PRO A 130 11.68 -0.74 -5.56
C PRO A 130 11.34 -1.28 -6.95
N GLY A 131 11.02 -0.36 -7.86
CA GLY A 131 10.83 -0.67 -9.26
C GLY A 131 9.66 0.04 -9.92
N HIS A 132 8.47 0.10 -9.32
CA HIS A 132 7.42 1.02 -9.72
C HIS A 132 7.78 2.46 -9.30
N THR A 133 8.19 2.62 -8.07
CA THR A 133 8.92 3.77 -7.53
C THR A 133 10.21 3.30 -6.86
N SER A 134 11.15 4.20 -6.63
CA SER A 134 12.42 3.84 -5.97
C SER A 134 12.28 3.54 -4.48
N GLY A 135 11.23 4.04 -3.85
CA GLY A 135 11.01 3.92 -2.41
C GLY A 135 9.79 3.10 -2.03
N GLY A 136 9.12 2.48 -3.00
CA GLY A 136 7.93 1.67 -2.79
C GLY A 136 8.16 0.55 -1.78
N VAL A 137 7.15 0.28 -0.96
CA VAL A 137 7.16 -0.77 0.05
C VAL A 137 5.92 -1.65 -0.06
N SER A 138 6.08 -2.91 0.30
CA SER A 138 4.97 -3.84 0.50
C SER A 138 4.83 -4.13 2.00
N TYR A 139 3.60 -4.38 2.45
CA TYR A 139 3.30 -4.67 3.85
C TYR A 139 2.86 -6.13 4.00
N TYR A 140 3.65 -6.92 4.70
CA TYR A 140 3.34 -8.33 4.95
C TYR A 140 2.82 -8.56 6.37
N VAL A 141 1.67 -9.19 6.49
CA VAL A 141 1.03 -9.57 7.75
C VAL A 141 1.06 -11.09 7.86
N LYS A 142 2.08 -11.62 8.52
CA LYS A 142 2.31 -13.06 8.63
C LYS A 142 1.14 -13.81 9.27
N ASP A 143 0.59 -13.26 10.36
CA ASP A 143 -0.51 -13.89 11.12
C ASP A 143 -1.81 -14.02 10.33
N ALA A 144 -1.96 -13.26 9.25
CA ALA A 144 -3.10 -13.33 8.35
C ALA A 144 -2.76 -13.94 6.99
N SER A 145 -1.49 -14.26 6.72
CA SER A 145 -0.98 -14.71 5.41
C SER A 145 -1.39 -13.74 4.28
N VAL A 146 -1.23 -12.42 4.49
CA VAL A 146 -1.60 -11.41 3.50
C VAL A 146 -0.45 -10.44 3.23
N LEU A 147 -0.37 -10.00 1.97
CA LEU A 147 0.59 -9.02 1.47
C LEU A 147 -0.17 -7.88 0.77
N PHE A 148 0.05 -6.66 1.18
CA PHE A 148 -0.36 -5.46 0.44
C PHE A 148 0.83 -5.00 -0.40
N SER A 149 0.75 -5.26 -1.71
CA SER A 149 1.90 -5.06 -2.62
C SER A 149 1.97 -3.66 -3.23
N GLY A 150 0.96 -2.80 -3.00
CA GLY A 150 0.84 -1.57 -3.77
C GLY A 150 0.92 -1.87 -5.27
N ASP A 151 1.70 -1.09 -5.99
CA ASP A 151 1.89 -1.24 -7.42
C ASP A 151 3.15 -2.04 -7.79
N THR A 152 3.55 -2.98 -6.94
CA THR A 152 4.68 -3.88 -7.23
C THR A 152 4.21 -5.12 -7.97
N LEU A 153 3.27 -5.89 -7.40
CA LEU A 153 2.82 -7.17 -7.94
C LEU A 153 1.29 -7.17 -8.09
N PHE A 154 0.82 -7.41 -9.30
CA PHE A 154 -0.59 -7.56 -9.67
C PHE A 154 -0.89 -8.99 -10.11
N ALA A 155 -2.17 -9.32 -10.28
CA ALA A 155 -2.60 -10.59 -10.86
C ALA A 155 -2.07 -10.70 -12.32
N GLU A 156 -1.13 -11.63 -12.52
CA GLU A 156 -0.45 -11.92 -13.81
C GLU A 156 0.21 -10.66 -14.43
N SER A 157 0.59 -9.67 -13.60
CA SER A 157 1.19 -8.42 -14.05
C SER A 157 2.11 -7.80 -12.99
N VAL A 158 2.78 -6.72 -13.36
CA VAL A 158 3.62 -5.90 -12.48
C VAL A 158 3.32 -4.42 -12.71
N GLY A 159 3.67 -3.59 -11.75
CA GLY A 159 3.55 -2.14 -11.87
C GLY A 159 4.36 -1.56 -13.03
N ARG A 160 3.91 -0.44 -13.57
CA ARG A 160 4.66 0.32 -14.60
C ARG A 160 5.99 0.78 -14.04
N THR A 161 6.98 0.83 -14.91
CA THR A 161 8.36 1.21 -14.57
C THR A 161 8.91 2.34 -15.43
N ASP A 162 8.05 2.99 -16.21
CA ASP A 162 8.39 4.06 -17.15
C ASP A 162 8.26 5.47 -16.55
N PHE A 163 8.00 5.58 -15.26
CA PHE A 163 8.00 6.85 -14.53
C PHE A 163 9.41 7.23 -14.04
N ALA A 164 9.57 8.48 -13.59
CA ALA A 164 10.87 9.09 -13.27
C ALA A 164 11.75 8.29 -12.29
N THR A 165 11.17 7.49 -11.40
CA THR A 165 11.91 6.67 -10.41
C THR A 165 11.70 5.17 -10.66
N GLY A 166 11.13 4.79 -11.81
CA GLY A 166 10.83 3.42 -12.16
C GLY A 166 12.05 2.66 -12.71
N SER A 167 12.07 1.35 -12.48
CA SER A 167 13.11 0.42 -12.96
C SER A 167 12.53 -0.98 -13.13
N PHE A 168 12.53 -1.49 -14.37
CA PHE A 168 12.01 -2.82 -14.64
C PHE A 168 12.87 -3.92 -13.99
N SER A 169 14.18 -3.78 -14.01
CA SER A 169 15.07 -4.74 -13.34
C SER A 169 14.79 -4.82 -11.85
N ASP A 170 14.54 -3.67 -11.21
CA ASP A 170 14.33 -3.61 -9.77
C ASP A 170 12.96 -4.18 -9.36
N ILE A 171 11.91 -3.95 -10.15
CA ILE A 171 10.59 -4.53 -9.85
C ILE A 171 10.62 -6.05 -9.97
N VAL A 172 11.28 -6.59 -10.98
CA VAL A 172 11.45 -8.04 -11.16
C VAL A 172 12.26 -8.63 -10.00
N SER A 173 13.37 -7.99 -9.61
CA SER A 173 14.18 -8.43 -8.47
C SER A 173 13.40 -8.33 -7.16
N SER A 174 12.64 -7.24 -6.95
CA SER A 174 11.76 -7.08 -5.77
C SER A 174 10.77 -8.23 -5.64
N ILE A 175 10.17 -8.64 -6.76
CA ILE A 175 9.20 -9.73 -6.77
C ILE A 175 9.91 -11.09 -6.57
N LYS A 176 10.92 -11.41 -7.38
CA LYS A 176 11.56 -12.75 -7.36
C LYS A 176 12.38 -12.99 -6.09
N ASP A 177 13.15 -11.98 -5.65
CA ASP A 177 14.14 -12.15 -4.59
C ASP A 177 13.57 -11.83 -3.20
N LYS A 178 12.37 -11.23 -3.13
CA LYS A 178 11.72 -10.87 -1.87
C LYS A 178 10.31 -11.43 -1.77
N LEU A 179 9.36 -11.02 -2.63
CA LEU A 179 7.97 -11.40 -2.48
C LEU A 179 7.74 -12.89 -2.73
N PHE A 180 8.43 -13.49 -3.69
CA PHE A 180 8.34 -14.93 -3.97
C PHE A 180 9.01 -15.81 -2.90
N LEU A 181 9.71 -15.22 -1.92
CA LEU A 181 10.20 -15.95 -0.74
C LEU A 181 9.12 -16.11 0.34
N LEU A 182 8.01 -15.38 0.24
CA LEU A 182 6.88 -15.54 1.13
C LEU A 182 6.19 -16.89 0.91
N PRO A 183 5.45 -17.40 1.92
CA PRO A 183 4.69 -18.63 1.79
C PRO A 183 3.73 -18.60 0.59
N ASP A 184 3.58 -19.74 -0.07
CA ASP A 184 2.78 -19.88 -1.29
C ASP A 184 1.30 -19.54 -1.10
N ASP A 185 0.76 -19.75 0.10
CA ASP A 185 -0.61 -19.43 0.49
C ASP A 185 -0.84 -17.95 0.84
N THR A 186 0.20 -17.10 0.76
CA THR A 186 0.07 -15.67 0.99
C THR A 186 -0.83 -15.06 -0.09
N VAL A 187 -1.93 -14.45 0.35
CA VAL A 187 -2.83 -13.68 -0.53
C VAL A 187 -2.23 -12.31 -0.77
N VAL A 188 -2.18 -11.88 -2.04
CA VAL A 188 -1.67 -10.58 -2.46
C VAL A 188 -2.83 -9.64 -2.75
N PHE A 189 -2.84 -8.49 -2.09
CA PHE A 189 -3.78 -7.39 -2.26
C PHE A 189 -3.05 -6.22 -2.92
N PRO A 190 -3.22 -6.03 -4.24
CA PRO A 190 -2.51 -4.99 -5.00
C PRO A 190 -3.17 -3.62 -4.87
N GLY A 191 -2.46 -2.58 -5.29
CA GLY A 191 -3.00 -1.21 -5.39
C GLY A 191 -4.16 -1.10 -6.38
N HIS A 192 -4.17 -1.89 -7.44
CA HIS A 192 -5.21 -1.91 -8.46
C HIS A 192 -5.61 -3.34 -8.85
N GLY A 193 -6.87 -3.51 -9.29
CA GLY A 193 -7.38 -4.78 -9.78
C GLY A 193 -7.66 -5.83 -8.70
N ASP A 194 -7.69 -7.08 -9.11
CA ASP A 194 -8.09 -8.19 -8.27
C ASP A 194 -6.92 -8.72 -7.41
N SER A 195 -7.26 -9.37 -6.31
CA SER A 195 -6.30 -10.08 -5.47
C SER A 195 -5.79 -11.34 -6.18
N THR A 196 -4.58 -11.76 -5.79
CA THR A 196 -3.94 -12.99 -6.27
C THR A 196 -3.25 -13.72 -5.12
N SER A 197 -2.34 -14.65 -5.40
CA SER A 197 -1.52 -15.33 -4.39
C SER A 197 -0.08 -15.51 -4.86
N ILE A 198 0.84 -15.66 -3.93
CA ILE A 198 2.25 -15.91 -4.23
C ILE A 198 2.42 -17.18 -5.08
N ALA A 199 1.68 -18.26 -4.76
CA ALA A 199 1.71 -19.49 -5.58
C ALA A 199 1.27 -19.27 -7.02
N HIS A 200 0.20 -18.47 -7.23
CA HIS A 200 -0.31 -18.17 -8.56
C HIS A 200 0.72 -17.39 -9.37
N GLU A 201 1.27 -16.31 -8.77
CA GLU A 201 2.20 -15.42 -9.47
C GLU A 201 3.55 -16.08 -9.78
N LYS A 202 4.06 -16.95 -8.91
CA LYS A 202 5.24 -17.79 -9.21
C LYS A 202 5.05 -18.61 -10.46
N LYS A 203 3.85 -19.07 -10.73
CA LYS A 203 3.56 -19.99 -11.82
C LYS A 203 3.14 -19.29 -13.11
N TYR A 204 2.38 -18.21 -13.02
CA TYR A 204 1.67 -17.67 -14.17
C TYR A 204 2.06 -16.22 -14.53
N ASN A 205 2.77 -15.50 -13.65
CA ASN A 205 3.16 -14.13 -13.95
C ASN A 205 4.19 -14.08 -15.09
N PRO A 206 3.84 -13.53 -16.27
CA PRO A 206 4.71 -13.56 -17.45
C PRO A 206 5.97 -12.68 -17.31
N TYR A 207 5.98 -11.73 -16.38
CA TYR A 207 7.10 -10.82 -16.12
C TYR A 207 8.15 -11.41 -15.19
N CYS A 208 7.82 -12.50 -14.52
CA CYS A 208 8.63 -13.10 -13.46
C CYS A 208 9.08 -14.55 -13.78
N GLN A 209 8.95 -14.97 -15.03
CA GLN A 209 9.40 -16.30 -15.47
C GLN A 209 10.93 -16.38 -15.59
#